data_2263d78d514b027642c7671ab72ef747
#
_entry.id   2263d78d514b027642c7671ab72ef747
#
_cell.length_a   1.000
_cell.length_b   1.000
_cell.length_c   1.000
_cell.angle_alpha   90.00
_cell.angle_beta   90.00
_cell.angle_gamma   90.00
#
_symmetry.space_group_name_H-M   'P 1'
#
loop_
_entity.id
_entity.type
_entity.pdbx_description
1 polymer ?
#
loop_
_entity_poly.entity_id
_entity_poly.type
_entity_poly.pdbx_seq_one_letter_code
_entity_poly.pdbx_strand_id
1 'polypeptide(L)'
;MPEESCVYFGDTKNMPYGEKTKDELIDFSKKAFSFFETQKVKAVVMACNTTSATVYESLKDNYSFKLYPIIQSVTKIIAGMPVTKIGVFATPATINSHAYAEGIKKYNKGKQIVELACPEWVRIVENKEENTHEAIEKIKSKLDEMLLCNPDKIILGCTHYPFLLNQLSAICDESKFINPAVAFAQFIKEDLIARNMHTDFSGKGQDIFYASAAVDKFIAAGSLFYDLSYSKVELIHL
;
A
#
# COMPACT_ATOMS: atom_id res chain seq x y z
N MET A 1 10.18 -11.92 6.71
CA MET A 1 10.20 -12.20 8.16
C MET A 1 9.20 -13.32 8.46
N PRO A 2 9.50 -14.55 8.03
CA PRO A 2 8.57 -15.69 8.22
C PRO A 2 8.44 -16.14 9.68
N GLU A 3 9.35 -15.70 10.54
CA GLU A 3 9.36 -15.93 11.99
C GLU A 3 8.40 -15.04 12.78
N GLU A 4 8.01 -13.90 12.20
CA GLU A 4 7.04 -12.99 12.84
C GLU A 4 5.62 -13.49 12.67
N SER A 5 4.82 -13.42 13.73
CA SER A 5 3.38 -13.67 13.64
C SER A 5 2.66 -12.43 13.13
N CYS A 6 1.68 -12.60 12.24
CA CYS A 6 0.96 -11.52 11.64
C CYS A 6 -0.55 -11.63 11.87
N VAL A 7 -1.17 -10.52 12.26
CA VAL A 7 -2.62 -10.35 12.26
C VAL A 7 -2.98 -9.44 11.10
N TYR A 8 -3.61 -9.98 10.06
CA TYR A 8 -4.07 -9.22 8.91
C TYR A 8 -5.54 -8.82 9.08
N PHE A 9 -5.86 -7.57 8.77
CA PHE A 9 -7.23 -7.09 8.69
C PHE A 9 -7.49 -6.46 7.33
N GLY A 10 -8.43 -7.05 6.56
CA GLY A 10 -8.94 -6.52 5.29
C GLY A 10 -10.31 -5.88 5.49
N ASP A 11 -10.38 -4.55 5.36
CA ASP A 11 -11.66 -3.83 5.44
C ASP A 11 -12.43 -3.88 4.11
N THR A 12 -12.85 -5.08 3.75
CA THR A 12 -13.55 -5.36 2.49
C THR A 12 -14.93 -4.71 2.40
N LYS A 13 -15.55 -4.37 3.54
CA LYS A 13 -16.86 -3.71 3.61
C LYS A 13 -16.81 -2.27 3.11
N ASN A 14 -15.73 -1.55 3.41
CA ASN A 14 -15.62 -0.11 3.17
C ASN A 14 -14.81 0.25 1.92
N MET A 15 -14.31 -0.75 1.18
CA MET A 15 -13.60 -0.54 -0.09
C MET A 15 -14.50 0.14 -1.16
N PRO A 16 -13.92 0.91 -2.10
CA PRO A 16 -12.50 1.28 -2.20
C PRO A 16 -12.17 2.53 -1.35
N TYR A 17 -11.06 2.50 -0.63
CA TYR A 17 -10.62 3.58 0.27
C TYR A 17 -10.21 4.87 -0.47
N GLY A 18 -9.78 4.75 -1.72
CA GLY A 18 -9.34 5.90 -2.54
C GLY A 18 -10.44 6.92 -2.88
N GLU A 19 -11.71 6.57 -2.66
CA GLU A 19 -12.89 7.39 -2.92
C GLU A 19 -13.52 7.96 -1.63
N LYS A 20 -12.98 7.59 -0.46
CA LYS A 20 -13.49 8.00 0.85
C LYS A 20 -12.95 9.36 1.27
N THR A 21 -13.73 10.05 2.08
CA THR A 21 -13.32 11.28 2.74
C THR A 21 -12.26 11.01 3.82
N LYS A 22 -11.50 12.03 4.18
CA LYS A 22 -10.51 11.92 5.26
C LYS A 22 -11.13 11.49 6.58
N ASP A 23 -12.31 12.02 6.92
CA ASP A 23 -12.99 11.72 8.19
C ASP A 23 -13.48 10.27 8.24
N GLU A 24 -14.04 9.74 7.13
CA GLU A 24 -14.38 8.33 7.02
C GLU A 24 -13.16 7.44 7.20
N LEU A 25 -12.03 7.76 6.54
CA LEU A 25 -10.79 7.00 6.65
C LEU A 25 -10.21 7.03 8.07
N ILE A 26 -10.32 8.16 8.77
CA ILE A 26 -9.92 8.27 10.18
C ILE A 26 -10.79 7.37 11.05
N ASP A 27 -12.13 7.37 10.85
CA ASP A 27 -13.06 6.54 11.64
C ASP A 27 -12.79 5.04 11.42
N PHE A 28 -12.66 4.60 10.16
CA PHE A 28 -12.32 3.22 9.84
C PHE A 28 -10.98 2.80 10.44
N SER A 29 -9.97 3.67 10.35
CA SER A 29 -8.65 3.38 10.91
C SER A 29 -8.66 3.32 12.44
N LYS A 30 -9.42 4.17 13.12
CA LYS A 30 -9.59 4.11 14.58
C LYS A 30 -10.16 2.76 15.02
N LYS A 31 -11.19 2.27 14.33
CA LYS A 31 -11.80 0.97 14.61
C LYS A 31 -10.80 -0.16 14.41
N ALA A 32 -10.09 -0.17 13.27
CA ALA A 32 -9.05 -1.17 13.00
C ALA A 32 -7.92 -1.12 14.02
N PHE A 33 -7.45 0.07 14.41
CA PHE A 33 -6.36 0.22 15.38
C PHE A 33 -6.80 -0.19 16.79
N SER A 34 -8.02 0.14 17.21
CA SER A 34 -8.58 -0.36 18.47
C SER A 34 -8.68 -1.89 18.48
N PHE A 35 -9.04 -2.51 17.37
CA PHE A 35 -9.00 -3.95 17.23
C PHE A 35 -7.56 -4.47 17.41
N PHE A 36 -6.56 -3.90 16.75
CA PHE A 36 -5.17 -4.32 16.90
C PHE A 36 -4.63 -4.13 18.34
N GLU A 37 -5.11 -3.14 19.10
CA GLU A 37 -4.80 -3.04 20.53
C GLU A 37 -5.30 -4.25 21.31
N THR A 38 -6.51 -4.75 21.01
CA THR A 38 -7.03 -5.98 21.66
C THR A 38 -6.18 -7.22 21.33
N GLN A 39 -5.56 -7.24 20.15
CA GLN A 39 -4.65 -8.29 19.72
C GLN A 39 -3.24 -8.15 20.32
N LYS A 40 -2.96 -7.07 21.07
CA LYS A 40 -1.67 -6.77 21.70
C LYS A 40 -0.49 -6.83 20.72
N VAL A 41 -0.70 -6.33 19.50
CA VAL A 41 0.36 -6.31 18.48
C VAL A 41 1.46 -5.30 18.88
N LYS A 42 2.70 -5.62 18.59
CA LYS A 42 3.85 -4.72 18.84
C LYS A 42 3.96 -3.60 17.78
N ALA A 43 3.43 -3.84 16.59
CA ALA A 43 3.47 -2.90 15.48
C ALA A 43 2.27 -3.08 14.56
N VAL A 44 1.86 -1.99 13.91
CA VAL A 44 0.82 -2.00 12.86
C VAL A 44 1.41 -1.45 11.57
N VAL A 45 1.26 -2.21 10.49
CA VAL A 45 1.70 -1.86 9.14
C VAL A 45 0.53 -1.27 8.37
N MET A 46 0.60 0.02 8.08
CA MET A 46 -0.36 0.71 7.21
C MET A 46 0.06 0.50 5.74
N ALA A 47 -0.28 -0.67 5.19
CA ALA A 47 0.10 -1.04 3.82
C ALA A 47 -0.69 -0.26 2.76
N CYS A 48 -1.90 0.21 3.09
CA CYS A 48 -2.70 1.04 2.21
C CYS A 48 -2.09 2.44 2.06
N ASN A 49 -1.76 2.82 0.81
CA ASN A 49 -1.20 4.15 0.53
C ASN A 49 -2.18 5.27 0.88
N THR A 50 -3.47 5.07 0.61
CA THR A 50 -4.51 6.07 0.92
C THR A 50 -4.56 6.36 2.42
N THR A 51 -4.61 5.33 3.28
CA THR A 51 -4.59 5.52 4.74
C THR A 51 -3.27 6.12 5.21
N SER A 52 -2.14 5.65 4.69
CA SER A 52 -0.82 6.22 5.00
C SER A 52 -0.75 7.72 4.68
N ALA A 53 -1.31 8.12 3.52
CA ALA A 53 -1.33 9.51 3.07
C ALA A 53 -2.23 10.43 3.91
N THR A 54 -3.42 9.93 4.28
CA THR A 54 -4.49 10.81 4.80
C THR A 54 -4.68 10.73 6.32
N VAL A 55 -4.36 9.58 6.92
CA VAL A 55 -4.71 9.27 8.32
C VAL A 55 -3.51 9.30 9.26
N TYR A 56 -2.32 8.91 8.79
CA TYR A 56 -1.15 8.70 9.65
C TYR A 56 -0.86 9.88 10.59
N GLU A 57 -0.79 11.09 10.06
CA GLU A 57 -0.47 12.28 10.89
C GLU A 57 -1.52 12.56 11.97
N SER A 58 -2.77 12.16 11.75
CA SER A 58 -3.86 12.35 12.72
C SER A 58 -3.87 11.31 13.84
N LEU A 59 -3.26 10.13 13.63
CA LEU A 59 -3.36 9.01 14.58
C LEU A 59 -2.01 8.48 15.10
N LYS A 60 -0.88 8.95 14.59
CA LYS A 60 0.46 8.40 14.87
C LYS A 60 0.86 8.32 16.34
N ASP A 61 0.32 9.21 17.19
CA ASP A 61 0.68 9.31 18.59
C ASP A 61 -0.41 8.78 19.54
N ASN A 62 -1.47 8.13 19.00
CA ASN A 62 -2.65 7.78 19.79
C ASN A 62 -2.63 6.34 20.31
N TYR A 63 -1.66 5.52 19.92
CA TYR A 63 -1.62 4.07 20.21
C TYR A 63 -0.27 3.65 20.77
N SER A 64 -0.28 2.55 21.55
CA SER A 64 0.93 2.03 22.19
C SER A 64 1.86 1.28 21.23
N PHE A 65 1.33 0.74 20.13
CA PHE A 65 2.10 0.03 19.14
C PHE A 65 2.81 0.99 18.15
N LYS A 66 3.89 0.50 17.56
CA LYS A 66 4.59 1.24 16.50
C LYS A 66 3.78 1.24 15.20
N LEU A 67 3.53 2.43 14.63
CA LEU A 67 2.93 2.56 13.29
C LEU A 67 4.01 2.61 12.22
N TYR A 68 3.84 1.80 11.17
CA TYR A 68 4.65 1.80 9.96
C TYR A 68 3.77 2.24 8.77
N PRO A 69 3.73 3.53 8.43
CA PRO A 69 3.02 4.03 7.24
C PRO A 69 3.88 3.85 6.00
N ILE A 70 3.34 3.22 4.93
CA ILE A 70 4.12 2.89 3.74
C ILE A 70 4.77 4.13 3.11
N ILE A 71 4.04 5.22 2.88
CA ILE A 71 4.57 6.40 2.19
C ILE A 71 5.73 7.02 2.96
N GLN A 72 5.52 7.34 4.24
CA GLN A 72 6.52 8.02 5.07
C GLN A 72 7.77 7.15 5.28
N SER A 73 7.60 5.83 5.27
CA SER A 73 8.72 4.88 5.43
C SER A 73 9.60 4.79 4.19
N VAL A 74 9.04 4.90 2.97
CA VAL A 74 9.81 4.70 1.73
C VAL A 74 10.31 6.00 1.09
N THR A 75 9.73 7.16 1.42
CA THR A 75 10.06 8.43 0.73
C THR A 75 11.52 8.85 0.89
N LYS A 76 12.16 8.55 2.03
CA LYS A 76 13.60 8.78 2.22
C LYS A 76 14.44 7.92 1.26
N ILE A 77 14.10 6.65 1.11
CA ILE A 77 14.79 5.70 0.22
C ILE A 77 14.66 6.17 -1.22
N ILE A 78 13.44 6.51 -1.64
CA ILE A 78 13.14 6.99 -2.99
C ILE A 78 13.86 8.32 -3.27
N ALA A 79 13.89 9.23 -2.32
CA ALA A 79 14.61 10.51 -2.44
C ALA A 79 16.11 10.33 -2.67
N GLY A 80 16.72 9.24 -2.17
CA GLY A 80 18.13 8.88 -2.35
C GLY A 80 18.46 8.24 -3.70
N MET A 81 17.46 7.86 -4.50
CA MET A 81 17.73 7.24 -5.82
C MET A 81 18.43 8.23 -6.77
N PRO A 82 19.34 7.76 -7.65
CA PRO A 82 20.08 8.61 -8.59
C PRO A 82 19.23 8.98 -9.82
N VAL A 83 18.03 9.54 -9.59
CA VAL A 83 17.08 9.97 -10.60
C VAL A 83 16.58 11.38 -10.28
N THR A 84 16.13 12.14 -11.27
CA THR A 84 15.70 13.53 -11.08
C THR A 84 14.19 13.67 -11.04
N LYS A 85 13.49 13.01 -11.98
CA LYS A 85 12.05 13.15 -12.14
C LYS A 85 11.35 11.84 -11.83
N ILE A 86 10.38 11.89 -10.92
CA ILE A 86 9.65 10.73 -10.43
C ILE A 86 8.16 10.95 -10.69
N GLY A 87 7.54 10.01 -11.41
CA GLY A 87 6.10 9.90 -11.54
C GLY A 87 5.49 9.16 -10.34
N VAL A 88 4.25 9.46 -10.03
CA VAL A 88 3.46 8.75 -9.01
C VAL A 88 2.09 8.46 -9.57
N PHE A 89 1.75 7.20 -9.74
CA PHE A 89 0.38 6.76 -9.91
C PHE A 89 -0.21 6.41 -8.56
N ALA A 90 -1.35 6.99 -8.21
CA ALA A 90 -2.03 6.68 -6.96
C ALA A 90 -3.55 6.93 -7.06
N THR A 91 -4.26 6.64 -5.99
CA THR A 91 -5.69 6.98 -5.88
C THR A 91 -5.89 8.49 -5.76
N PRO A 92 -7.07 9.03 -6.12
CA PRO A 92 -7.35 10.47 -5.97
C PRO A 92 -7.05 11.01 -4.57
N ALA A 93 -7.45 10.30 -3.51
CA ALA A 93 -7.19 10.73 -2.13
C ALA A 93 -5.68 10.80 -1.82
N THR A 94 -4.88 9.85 -2.32
CA THR A 94 -3.42 9.88 -2.15
C THR A 94 -2.78 11.05 -2.91
N ILE A 95 -3.19 11.28 -4.15
CA ILE A 95 -2.67 12.40 -4.97
C ILE A 95 -3.03 13.74 -4.34
N ASN A 96 -4.29 13.94 -3.94
CA ASN A 96 -4.74 15.18 -3.32
C ASN A 96 -4.04 15.50 -1.99
N SER A 97 -3.50 14.50 -1.31
CA SER A 97 -2.73 14.69 -0.08
C SER A 97 -1.30 15.18 -0.32
N HIS A 98 -0.76 15.03 -1.52
CA HIS A 98 0.63 15.28 -1.90
C HIS A 98 1.67 14.54 -1.02
N ALA A 99 1.29 13.50 -0.30
CA ALA A 99 2.14 12.84 0.68
C ALA A 99 3.43 12.27 0.07
N TYR A 100 3.40 11.76 -1.17
CA TYR A 100 4.61 11.34 -1.87
C TYR A 100 5.51 12.53 -2.24
N ALA A 101 4.94 13.56 -2.84
CA ALA A 101 5.71 14.74 -3.28
C ALA A 101 6.36 15.45 -2.11
N GLU A 102 5.61 15.72 -1.03
CA GLU A 102 6.12 16.36 0.17
C GLU A 102 7.14 15.48 0.89
N GLY A 103 6.84 14.19 1.06
CA GLY A 103 7.72 13.23 1.72
C GLY A 103 9.06 13.08 1.00
N ILE A 104 9.09 13.01 -0.32
CA ILE A 104 10.32 12.92 -1.12
C ILE A 104 11.09 14.25 -1.07
N LYS A 105 10.41 15.39 -1.26
CA LYS A 105 11.03 16.73 -1.23
C LYS A 105 11.58 17.11 0.13
N LYS A 106 11.05 16.56 1.22
CA LYS A 106 11.60 16.72 2.58
C LYS A 106 13.07 16.27 2.65
N TYR A 107 13.44 15.21 1.93
CA TYR A 107 14.79 14.65 1.93
C TYR A 107 15.62 15.12 0.73
N ASN A 108 15.00 15.45 -0.40
CA ASN A 108 15.69 15.95 -1.59
C ASN A 108 14.81 16.95 -2.35
N LYS A 109 15.05 18.24 -2.12
CA LYS A 109 14.31 19.34 -2.76
C LYS A 109 14.52 19.42 -4.28
N GLY A 110 15.60 18.83 -4.80
CA GLY A 110 15.90 18.82 -6.24
C GLY A 110 15.06 17.84 -7.04
N LYS A 111 14.29 16.94 -6.40
CA LYS A 111 13.41 16.00 -7.07
C LYS A 111 12.22 16.71 -7.69
N GLN A 112 11.94 16.39 -8.95
CA GLN A 112 10.72 16.77 -9.65
C GLN A 112 9.71 15.63 -9.50
N ILE A 113 8.53 15.91 -8.96
CA ILE A 113 7.49 14.90 -8.75
C ILE A 113 6.28 15.26 -9.61
N VAL A 114 5.83 14.28 -10.39
CA VAL A 114 4.61 14.36 -11.21
C VAL A 114 3.61 13.36 -10.64
N GLU A 115 2.48 13.83 -10.17
CA GLU A 115 1.45 13.02 -9.54
C GLU A 115 0.24 12.89 -10.47
N LEU A 116 -0.22 11.66 -10.70
CA LEU A 116 -1.36 11.38 -11.57
C LEU A 116 -2.32 10.39 -10.91
N ALA A 117 -3.58 10.80 -10.77
CA ALA A 117 -4.62 9.95 -10.21
C ALA A 117 -5.12 8.92 -11.23
N CYS A 118 -5.25 7.66 -10.77
CA CYS A 118 -5.78 6.54 -11.56
C CYS A 118 -6.99 5.91 -10.85
N PRO A 119 -8.16 6.58 -10.81
CA PRO A 119 -9.28 6.16 -9.97
C PRO A 119 -9.85 4.79 -10.35
N GLU A 120 -9.82 4.42 -11.64
CA GLU A 120 -10.43 3.18 -12.12
C GLU A 120 -9.55 1.95 -11.90
N TRP A 121 -8.23 2.11 -11.69
CA TRP A 121 -7.28 1.00 -11.64
C TRP A 121 -7.54 0.03 -10.47
N VAL A 122 -8.03 0.54 -9.34
CA VAL A 122 -8.42 -0.33 -8.21
C VAL A 122 -9.55 -1.26 -8.62
N ARG A 123 -10.59 -0.73 -9.29
CA ARG A 123 -11.74 -1.51 -9.74
C ARG A 123 -11.38 -2.52 -10.81
N ILE A 124 -10.51 -2.14 -11.74
CA ILE A 124 -9.99 -3.05 -12.78
C ILE A 124 -9.34 -4.28 -12.13
N VAL A 125 -8.50 -4.08 -11.11
CA VAL A 125 -7.83 -5.19 -10.41
C VAL A 125 -8.84 -6.01 -9.58
N GLU A 126 -9.71 -5.37 -8.81
CA GLU A 126 -10.69 -6.05 -7.97
C GLU A 126 -11.68 -6.90 -8.78
N ASN A 127 -12.05 -6.43 -9.97
CA ASN A 127 -12.95 -7.15 -10.87
C ASN A 127 -12.24 -8.18 -11.74
N LYS A 128 -10.89 -8.26 -11.71
CA LYS A 128 -10.06 -9.10 -12.60
C LYS A 128 -10.27 -8.78 -14.08
N GLU A 129 -10.39 -7.48 -14.39
CA GLU A 129 -10.66 -6.96 -15.74
C GLU A 129 -9.39 -6.50 -16.48
N GLU A 130 -8.20 -6.64 -15.87
CA GLU A 130 -6.92 -6.11 -16.36
C GLU A 130 -6.53 -6.58 -17.76
N ASN A 131 -7.14 -7.66 -18.25
CA ASN A 131 -6.90 -8.21 -19.59
C ASN A 131 -8.02 -7.85 -20.59
N THR A 132 -9.04 -7.10 -20.20
CA THR A 132 -10.07 -6.64 -21.14
C THR A 132 -9.53 -5.49 -22.00
N HIS A 133 -10.02 -5.38 -23.22
CA HIS A 133 -9.61 -4.31 -24.14
C HIS A 133 -9.84 -2.92 -23.51
N GLU A 134 -11.00 -2.70 -22.87
CA GLU A 134 -11.35 -1.45 -22.23
C GLU A 134 -10.38 -1.08 -21.10
N ALA A 135 -10.03 -2.04 -20.24
CA ALA A 135 -9.10 -1.83 -19.15
C ALA A 135 -7.67 -1.51 -19.68
N ILE A 136 -7.21 -2.25 -20.70
CA ILE A 136 -5.91 -2.01 -21.34
C ILE A 136 -5.84 -0.57 -21.90
N GLU A 137 -6.89 -0.11 -22.58
CA GLU A 137 -6.93 1.27 -23.10
C GLU A 137 -6.89 2.32 -21.99
N LYS A 138 -7.61 2.10 -20.88
CA LYS A 138 -7.59 3.00 -19.71
C LYS A 138 -6.21 3.03 -19.05
N ILE A 139 -5.58 1.87 -18.88
CA ILE A 139 -4.23 1.77 -18.30
C ILE A 139 -3.23 2.47 -19.22
N LYS A 140 -3.29 2.18 -20.52
CA LYS A 140 -2.42 2.79 -21.52
C LYS A 140 -2.57 4.32 -21.56
N SER A 141 -3.78 4.84 -21.58
CA SER A 141 -4.05 6.27 -21.61
C SER A 141 -3.40 7.00 -20.42
N LYS A 142 -3.48 6.44 -19.22
CA LYS A 142 -2.83 7.01 -18.03
C LYS A 142 -1.31 6.90 -18.07
N LEU A 143 -0.79 5.80 -18.60
CA LEU A 143 0.65 5.65 -18.77
C LEU A 143 1.20 6.62 -19.82
N ASP A 144 0.52 6.77 -20.95
CA ASP A 144 0.91 7.72 -22.00
C ASP A 144 0.93 9.18 -21.46
N GLU A 145 -0.10 9.57 -20.68
CA GLU A 145 -0.15 10.87 -20.01
C GLU A 145 1.06 11.08 -19.09
N MET A 146 1.45 10.07 -18.31
CA MET A 146 2.63 10.13 -17.46
C MET A 146 3.94 10.21 -18.27
N LEU A 147 4.04 9.43 -19.33
CA LEU A 147 5.25 9.37 -20.17
C LEU A 147 5.51 10.70 -20.92
N LEU A 148 4.48 11.51 -21.23
CA LEU A 148 4.66 12.87 -21.75
C LEU A 148 5.47 13.76 -20.80
N CYS A 149 5.43 13.50 -19.51
CA CYS A 149 6.23 14.20 -18.52
C CYS A 149 7.69 13.69 -18.45
N ASN A 150 8.02 12.62 -19.16
CA ASN A 150 9.34 11.97 -19.20
C ASN A 150 9.93 11.68 -17.81
N PRO A 151 9.26 10.89 -16.95
CA PRO A 151 9.81 10.51 -15.65
C PRO A 151 10.93 9.46 -15.79
N ASP A 152 11.93 9.54 -14.92
CA ASP A 152 12.99 8.52 -14.83
C ASP A 152 12.44 7.23 -14.23
N LYS A 153 11.60 7.37 -13.20
CA LYS A 153 10.92 6.27 -12.49
C LYS A 153 9.48 6.64 -12.19
N ILE A 154 8.64 5.64 -12.01
CA ILE A 154 7.20 5.79 -11.71
C ILE A 154 6.86 4.92 -10.50
N ILE A 155 6.36 5.54 -9.44
CA ILE A 155 5.90 4.84 -8.23
C ILE A 155 4.49 4.30 -8.46
N LEU A 156 4.30 3.02 -8.17
CA LEU A 156 2.97 2.39 -8.09
C LEU A 156 2.40 2.60 -6.68
N GLY A 157 1.86 3.81 -6.44
CA GLY A 157 1.43 4.33 -5.14
C GLY A 157 0.05 3.83 -4.68
N CYS A 158 -0.29 2.60 -5.02
CA CYS A 158 -1.46 1.87 -4.53
C CYS A 158 -1.13 0.38 -4.45
N THR A 159 -1.65 -0.33 -3.46
CA THR A 159 -1.42 -1.77 -3.27
C THR A 159 -1.94 -2.62 -4.44
N HIS A 160 -2.90 -2.12 -5.20
CA HIS A 160 -3.47 -2.80 -6.37
C HIS A 160 -2.62 -2.63 -7.64
N TYR A 161 -1.90 -1.52 -7.78
CA TYR A 161 -1.27 -1.18 -9.06
C TYR A 161 -0.12 -2.10 -9.49
N PRO A 162 0.64 -2.76 -8.58
CA PRO A 162 1.60 -3.79 -8.98
C PRO A 162 0.98 -4.97 -9.75
N PHE A 163 -0.33 -5.23 -9.62
CA PHE A 163 -1.02 -6.27 -10.39
C PHE A 163 -1.27 -5.90 -11.85
N LEU A 164 -1.09 -4.63 -12.20
CA LEU A 164 -1.15 -4.13 -13.58
C LEU A 164 0.24 -4.08 -14.24
N LEU A 165 1.28 -4.60 -13.58
CA LEU A 165 2.65 -4.47 -14.06
C LEU A 165 2.85 -5.12 -15.44
N ASN A 166 2.17 -6.23 -15.73
CA ASN A 166 2.23 -6.88 -17.06
C ASN A 166 1.71 -5.94 -18.16
N GLN A 167 0.58 -5.27 -17.95
CA GLN A 167 -0.01 -4.33 -18.90
C GLN A 167 0.87 -3.08 -19.06
N LEU A 168 1.41 -2.57 -17.97
CA LEU A 168 2.31 -1.43 -17.96
C LEU A 168 3.64 -1.75 -18.66
N SER A 169 4.21 -2.93 -18.40
CA SER A 169 5.49 -3.38 -18.97
C SER A 169 5.38 -3.74 -20.47
N ALA A 170 4.17 -4.00 -20.97
CA ALA A 170 3.95 -4.16 -22.41
C ALA A 170 4.14 -2.84 -23.20
N ILE A 171 4.16 -1.69 -22.51
CA ILE A 171 4.24 -0.35 -23.13
C ILE A 171 5.62 0.28 -22.90
N CYS A 172 6.20 0.14 -21.71
CA CYS A 172 7.52 0.65 -21.41
C CYS A 172 8.30 -0.29 -20.47
N ASP A 173 9.60 -0.08 -20.37
CA ASP A 173 10.50 -0.93 -19.57
C ASP A 173 10.02 -1.07 -18.11
N GLU A 174 9.90 -2.30 -17.64
CA GLU A 174 9.48 -2.65 -16.27
C GLU A 174 10.35 -1.96 -15.22
N SER A 175 11.62 -1.77 -15.51
CA SER A 175 12.55 -1.09 -14.60
C SER A 175 12.16 0.35 -14.29
N LYS A 176 11.27 0.97 -15.08
CA LYS A 176 10.71 2.29 -14.78
C LYS A 176 9.80 2.28 -13.55
N PHE A 177 9.18 1.14 -13.22
CA PHE A 177 8.20 1.09 -12.14
C PHE A 177 8.86 0.76 -10.81
N ILE A 178 8.40 1.44 -9.77
CA ILE A 178 8.78 1.21 -8.38
C ILE A 178 7.55 0.66 -7.64
N ASN A 179 7.63 -0.60 -7.18
CA ASN A 179 6.71 -1.10 -6.18
C ASN A 179 7.26 -0.74 -4.78
N PRO A 180 6.62 0.18 -4.05
CA PRO A 180 7.14 0.64 -2.76
C PRO A 180 7.12 -0.46 -1.68
N ALA A 181 6.30 -1.52 -1.85
CA ALA A 181 6.16 -2.58 -0.85
C ALA A 181 7.47 -3.32 -0.57
N VAL A 182 8.35 -3.49 -1.57
CA VAL A 182 9.64 -4.19 -1.40
C VAL A 182 10.56 -3.40 -0.45
N ALA A 183 10.77 -2.11 -0.73
CA ALA A 183 11.56 -1.24 0.12
C ALA A 183 10.93 -1.05 1.51
N PHE A 184 9.61 -1.04 1.57
CA PHE A 184 8.85 -0.94 2.82
C PHE A 184 9.05 -2.17 3.73
N ALA A 185 8.94 -3.37 3.17
CA ALA A 185 9.16 -4.60 3.94
C ALA A 185 10.60 -4.67 4.50
N GLN A 186 11.59 -4.27 3.70
CA GLN A 186 12.98 -4.21 4.15
C GLN A 186 13.17 -3.17 5.27
N PHE A 187 12.59 -1.98 5.11
CA PHE A 187 12.64 -0.93 6.14
C PHE A 187 12.03 -1.41 7.47
N ILE A 188 10.86 -2.08 7.43
CA ILE A 188 10.23 -2.62 8.65
C ILE A 188 11.16 -3.62 9.33
N LYS A 189 11.74 -4.55 8.56
CA LYS A 189 12.66 -5.56 9.10
C LYS A 189 13.85 -4.91 9.82
N GLU A 190 14.48 -3.94 9.18
CA GLU A 190 15.64 -3.24 9.73
C GLU A 190 15.28 -2.43 11.00
N ASP A 191 14.14 -1.73 10.99
CA ASP A 191 13.69 -0.94 12.14
C ASP A 191 13.26 -1.82 13.33
N LEU A 192 12.60 -2.96 13.08
CA LEU A 192 12.26 -3.93 14.14
C LEU A 192 13.52 -4.49 14.81
N ILE A 193 14.54 -4.84 14.03
CA ILE A 193 15.84 -5.32 14.55
C ILE A 193 16.52 -4.20 15.35
N ALA A 194 16.63 -3.00 14.80
CA ALA A 194 17.30 -1.87 15.44
C ALA A 194 16.64 -1.45 16.78
N ARG A 195 15.33 -1.72 16.93
CA ARG A 195 14.55 -1.43 18.14
C ARG A 195 14.47 -2.60 19.11
N ASN A 196 15.09 -3.74 18.82
CA ASN A 196 14.92 -4.99 19.59
C ASN A 196 13.43 -5.42 19.70
N MET A 197 12.66 -5.18 18.63
CA MET A 197 11.25 -5.55 18.54
C MET A 197 11.02 -6.80 17.66
N HIS A 198 12.06 -7.31 16.99
CA HIS A 198 11.97 -8.56 16.24
C HIS A 198 11.75 -9.74 17.18
N THR A 199 11.17 -10.82 16.67
CA THR A 199 11.02 -12.05 17.45
C THR A 199 12.32 -12.83 17.49
N ASP A 200 12.64 -13.44 18.64
CA ASP A 200 13.73 -14.40 18.79
C ASP A 200 13.29 -15.83 18.43
N PHE A 201 12.04 -16.01 18.02
CA PHE A 201 11.49 -17.30 17.63
C PHE A 201 12.12 -17.77 16.31
N SER A 202 12.69 -18.97 16.31
CA SER A 202 13.38 -19.54 15.14
C SER A 202 12.48 -20.36 14.19
N GLY A 203 11.19 -20.51 14.54
CA GLY A 203 10.22 -21.20 13.71
C GLY A 203 9.42 -20.26 12.80
N LYS A 204 8.43 -20.81 12.09
CA LYS A 204 7.47 -20.02 11.32
C LYS A 204 6.45 -19.37 12.26
N GLY A 205 6.26 -18.06 12.13
CA GLY A 205 5.20 -17.32 12.84
C GLY A 205 3.81 -17.78 12.41
N GLN A 206 2.82 -17.39 13.18
CA GLN A 206 1.42 -17.69 12.90
C GLN A 206 0.74 -16.51 12.24
N ASP A 207 0.04 -16.74 11.14
CA ASP A 207 -0.73 -15.74 10.43
C ASP A 207 -2.24 -15.93 10.68
N ILE A 208 -2.90 -14.86 11.09
CA ILE A 208 -4.35 -14.82 11.33
C ILE A 208 -4.95 -13.75 10.44
N PHE A 209 -6.03 -14.07 9.75
CA PHE A 209 -6.67 -13.18 8.79
C PHE A 209 -8.08 -12.83 9.23
N TYR A 210 -8.41 -11.54 9.15
CA TYR A 210 -9.75 -11.01 9.38
C TYR A 210 -10.22 -10.22 8.18
N ALA A 211 -11.50 -10.35 7.84
CA ALA A 211 -12.17 -9.53 6.82
C ALA A 211 -13.45 -8.93 7.38
N SER A 212 -13.78 -7.69 7.02
CA SER A 212 -14.99 -7.02 7.51
C SER A 212 -16.26 -7.41 6.75
N ALA A 213 -16.13 -8.04 5.57
CA ALA A 213 -17.22 -8.59 4.75
C ALA A 213 -16.67 -9.57 3.71
N ALA A 214 -17.57 -10.31 3.04
CA ALA A 214 -17.30 -11.10 1.83
C ALA A 214 -16.06 -12.03 1.96
N VAL A 215 -15.99 -12.80 3.04
CA VAL A 215 -14.85 -13.69 3.36
C VAL A 215 -14.46 -14.60 2.19
N ASP A 216 -15.44 -15.18 1.49
CA ASP A 216 -15.16 -16.07 0.34
C ASP A 216 -14.45 -15.33 -0.81
N LYS A 217 -14.85 -14.07 -1.09
CA LYS A 217 -14.17 -13.23 -2.09
C LYS A 217 -12.77 -12.86 -1.64
N PHE A 218 -12.59 -12.54 -0.35
CA PHE A 218 -11.30 -12.26 0.24
C PHE A 218 -10.35 -13.46 0.08
N ILE A 219 -10.81 -14.67 0.41
CA ILE A 219 -10.03 -15.91 0.25
C ILE A 219 -9.69 -16.13 -1.23
N ALA A 220 -10.66 -16.02 -2.13
CA ALA A 220 -10.46 -16.25 -3.56
C ALA A 220 -9.47 -15.25 -4.20
N ALA A 221 -9.45 -14.01 -3.74
CA ALA A 221 -8.49 -13.02 -4.19
C ALA A 221 -7.12 -13.21 -3.51
N GLY A 222 -7.10 -13.40 -2.21
CA GLY A 222 -5.88 -13.54 -1.41
C GLY A 222 -5.07 -14.78 -1.79
N SER A 223 -5.73 -15.89 -2.12
CA SER A 223 -5.07 -17.16 -2.51
C SER A 223 -4.25 -17.07 -3.80
N LEU A 224 -4.41 -16.01 -4.59
CA LEU A 224 -3.54 -15.75 -5.75
C LEU A 224 -2.13 -15.28 -5.35
N PHE A 225 -1.97 -14.77 -4.12
CA PHE A 225 -0.76 -14.09 -3.67
C PHE A 225 -0.16 -14.70 -2.40
N TYR A 226 -0.97 -15.39 -1.62
CA TYR A 226 -0.58 -16.03 -0.38
C TYR A 226 -1.33 -17.35 -0.23
N ASP A 227 -0.64 -18.39 0.23
CA ASP A 227 -1.28 -19.68 0.49
C ASP A 227 -2.18 -19.58 1.73
N LEU A 228 -3.46 -19.33 1.49
CA LEU A 228 -4.51 -19.27 2.51
C LEU A 228 -5.11 -20.64 2.85
N SER A 229 -4.68 -21.74 2.21
CA SER A 229 -5.27 -23.08 2.37
C SER A 229 -5.19 -23.61 3.80
N TYR A 230 -4.22 -23.15 4.58
CA TYR A 230 -4.03 -23.51 5.99
C TYR A 230 -4.35 -22.35 6.95
N SER A 231 -4.87 -21.24 6.43
CA SER A 231 -5.14 -20.04 7.22
C SER A 231 -6.64 -19.92 7.49
N LYS A 232 -7.01 -19.64 8.73
CA LYS A 232 -8.39 -19.32 9.09
C LYS A 232 -8.63 -17.85 8.77
N VAL A 233 -9.60 -17.55 7.91
CA VAL A 233 -10.10 -16.19 7.69
C VAL A 233 -11.38 -16.01 8.47
N GLU A 234 -11.42 -15.06 9.38
CA GLU A 234 -12.55 -14.78 10.24
C GLU A 234 -13.29 -13.52 9.81
N LEU A 235 -14.62 -13.56 9.84
CA LEU A 235 -15.45 -12.37 9.69
C LEU A 235 -15.41 -11.56 10.97
N ILE A 236 -15.14 -10.26 10.86
CA ILE A 236 -15.19 -9.34 12.00
C ILE A 236 -15.99 -8.08 11.65
N HIS A 237 -16.79 -7.60 12.57
CA HIS A 237 -17.56 -6.35 12.43
C HIS A 237 -16.94 -5.29 13.36
N LEU A 238 -16.32 -4.28 12.75
CA LEU A 238 -15.72 -3.13 13.44
C LEU A 238 -16.52 -1.85 13.28
#